data_8fb77ba16120cad5b96b514b38121900
#
_entry.id   8fb77ba16120cad5b96b514b38121900
#
_cell.length_a   1.000
_cell.length_b   1.000
_cell.length_c   1.000
_cell.angle_alpha   90.00
_cell.angle_beta   90.00
_cell.angle_gamma   90.00
#
_symmetry.space_group_name_H-M   'P 1'
#
loop_
_entity.id
_entity.type
_entity.pdbx_description
1 polymer ?
#
loop_
_entity_poly.entity_id
_entity_poly.type
_entity_poly.pdbx_seq_one_letter_code
_entity_poly.pdbx_strand_id
1 'polypeptide(L)'
;MFFPLYMMHNSDLAQFGASGGFGGRTYSAPQAGLMAALSQGIVGGEMAWPLVFVGIAMGISLILIRVRSPMLFSVGMYLPLGTTFAIFCGGVIRGVVDKIRDHRGYNAAQKARVENAGVLAASGLIAGEALVGLLIAGVVYARASHAFWTWRDLFQSRALESLVPWMSIVAAAVLVWYLIAVPLRKAGDADEPAPPTAVM
;
A
#
# COMPACT_ATOMS: atom_id res chain seq x y z
N MET A 1 -15.18 7.33 17.32
CA MET A 1 -14.34 6.43 16.51
C MET A 1 -14.20 5.01 17.10
N PHE A 2 -14.14 4.82 18.42
CA PHE A 2 -14.05 3.49 19.06
C PHE A 2 -15.27 2.59 18.82
N PHE A 3 -16.48 3.12 18.84
CA PHE A 3 -17.71 2.33 18.75
C PHE A 3 -17.87 1.56 17.43
N PRO A 4 -17.69 2.16 16.23
CA PRO A 4 -17.75 1.41 14.98
C PRO A 4 -16.63 0.37 14.85
N LEU A 5 -15.42 0.67 15.33
CA LEU A 5 -14.31 -0.28 15.35
C LEU A 5 -14.63 -1.48 16.24
N TYR A 6 -15.22 -1.25 17.42
CA TYR A 6 -15.65 -2.30 18.34
C TYR A 6 -16.75 -3.18 17.73
N MET A 7 -17.73 -2.58 17.04
CA MET A 7 -18.78 -3.34 16.35
C MET A 7 -18.23 -4.17 15.19
N MET A 8 -17.32 -3.60 14.37
CA MET A 8 -16.66 -4.34 13.30
C MET A 8 -15.85 -5.53 13.83
N HIS A 9 -15.11 -5.32 14.90
CA HIS A 9 -14.34 -6.37 15.56
C HIS A 9 -15.24 -7.50 16.08
N ASN A 10 -16.32 -7.15 16.80
CA ASN A 10 -17.23 -8.14 17.36
C ASN A 10 -18.06 -8.87 16.29
N SER A 11 -18.46 -8.20 15.20
CA SER A 11 -19.19 -8.86 14.12
C SER A 11 -18.31 -9.87 13.39
N ASP A 12 -17.03 -9.57 13.23
CA ASP A 12 -16.07 -10.46 12.59
C ASP A 12 -15.69 -11.64 13.51
N LEU A 13 -15.52 -11.38 14.82
CA LEU A 13 -15.35 -12.44 15.83
C LEU A 13 -16.58 -13.37 15.91
N ALA A 14 -17.78 -12.85 15.79
CA ALA A 14 -19.01 -13.64 15.78
C ALA A 14 -19.11 -14.52 14.53
N GLN A 15 -18.58 -14.08 13.39
CA GLN A 15 -18.62 -14.80 12.12
C GLN A 15 -17.48 -15.84 11.98
N PHE A 16 -16.27 -15.52 12.45
CA PHE A 16 -15.05 -16.31 12.23
C PHE A 16 -14.41 -16.85 13.52
N GLY A 17 -15.01 -16.61 14.67
CA GLY A 17 -14.49 -17.04 15.99
C GLY A 17 -13.12 -16.43 16.29
N ALA A 18 -12.24 -17.20 16.92
CA ALA A 18 -10.90 -16.73 17.31
C ALA A 18 -9.97 -16.32 16.15
N SER A 19 -10.33 -16.64 14.89
CA SER A 19 -9.58 -16.24 13.71
C SER A 19 -10.11 -14.92 13.08
N GLY A 20 -11.17 -14.35 13.64
CA GLY A 20 -11.76 -13.09 13.23
C GLY A 20 -11.16 -11.90 13.97
N GLY A 21 -11.69 -10.69 13.68
CA GLY A 21 -11.27 -9.43 14.27
C GLY A 21 -10.03 -8.82 13.65
N PHE A 22 -9.49 -7.77 14.31
CA PHE A 22 -8.28 -7.10 13.84
C PHE A 22 -7.06 -8.03 13.94
N GLY A 23 -6.36 -8.21 12.82
CA GLY A 23 -5.29 -9.18 12.67
C GLY A 23 -5.74 -10.53 12.08
N GLY A 24 -7.06 -10.73 11.89
CA GLY A 24 -7.64 -11.87 11.23
C GLY A 24 -7.55 -11.80 9.69
N ARG A 25 -8.28 -12.72 9.04
CA ARG A 25 -8.30 -12.81 7.56
C ARG A 25 -9.00 -11.64 6.90
N THR A 26 -10.03 -11.09 7.54
CA THR A 26 -10.87 -10.01 7.00
C THR A 26 -10.23 -8.64 7.20
N TYR A 27 -9.68 -8.41 8.40
CA TYR A 27 -9.03 -7.14 8.76
C TYR A 27 -7.57 -7.39 9.12
N SER A 28 -6.73 -7.58 8.11
CA SER A 28 -5.31 -7.78 8.32
C SER A 28 -4.67 -6.50 8.88
N ALA A 29 -4.09 -6.57 10.06
CA ALA A 29 -3.37 -5.49 10.71
C ALA A 29 -1.92 -5.91 11.01
N PRO A 30 -1.07 -6.03 9.96
CA PRO A 30 0.28 -6.59 10.12
C PRO A 30 1.12 -5.81 11.13
N GLN A 31 1.08 -4.47 11.08
CA GLN A 31 1.85 -3.62 12.00
C GLN A 31 1.38 -3.73 13.46
N ALA A 32 0.06 -3.79 13.67
CA ALA A 32 -0.51 -3.97 15.01
C ALA A 32 -0.16 -5.35 15.57
N GLY A 33 -0.20 -6.40 14.75
CA GLY A 33 0.20 -7.76 15.13
C GLY A 33 1.68 -7.85 15.54
N LEU A 34 2.56 -7.19 14.79
CA LEU A 34 3.99 -7.13 15.11
C LEU A 34 4.24 -6.39 16.43
N MET A 35 3.59 -5.25 16.65
CA MET A 35 3.71 -4.50 17.90
C MET A 35 3.15 -5.29 19.09
N ALA A 36 2.05 -6.01 18.90
CA ALA A 36 1.50 -6.89 19.94
C ALA A 36 2.46 -8.04 20.29
N ALA A 37 3.05 -8.69 19.28
CA ALA A 37 4.02 -9.76 19.49
C ALA A 37 5.29 -9.28 20.20
N LEU A 38 5.82 -8.11 19.84
CA LEU A 38 6.95 -7.48 20.52
C LEU A 38 6.60 -7.13 21.97
N SER A 39 5.44 -6.52 22.19
CA SER A 39 4.98 -6.16 23.53
C SER A 39 4.82 -7.40 24.43
N GLN A 40 4.21 -8.44 23.93
CA GLN A 40 4.06 -9.72 24.65
C GLN A 40 5.42 -10.39 24.92
N GLY A 41 6.32 -10.37 23.95
CA GLY A 41 7.67 -10.92 24.11
C GLY A 41 8.49 -10.21 25.18
N ILE A 42 8.41 -8.87 25.23
CA ILE A 42 9.15 -8.05 26.21
C ILE A 42 8.54 -8.16 27.62
N VAL A 43 7.21 -8.00 27.73
CA VAL A 43 6.51 -7.97 29.02
C VAL A 43 6.31 -9.39 29.57
N GLY A 44 6.01 -10.36 28.70
CA GLY A 44 5.82 -11.76 29.09
C GLY A 44 7.12 -12.54 29.33
N GLY A 45 8.27 -11.98 28.95
CA GLY A 45 9.57 -12.63 29.11
C GLY A 45 9.80 -13.84 28.17
N GLU A 46 8.87 -14.13 27.27
CA GLU A 46 8.92 -15.25 26.32
C GLU A 46 9.50 -14.84 24.96
N MET A 47 10.48 -13.94 24.97
CA MET A 47 11.09 -13.49 23.73
C MET A 47 11.99 -14.56 23.14
N ALA A 48 11.78 -14.88 21.85
CA ALA A 48 12.61 -15.83 21.12
C ALA A 48 13.97 -15.19 20.75
N TRP A 49 14.87 -15.03 21.71
CA TRP A 49 16.19 -14.43 21.56
C TRP A 49 16.98 -14.94 20.36
N PRO A 50 16.99 -16.27 20.06
CA PRO A 50 17.70 -16.76 18.88
C PRO A 50 17.22 -16.14 17.57
N LEU A 51 15.92 -15.90 17.41
CA LEU A 51 15.37 -15.27 16.21
C LEU A 51 15.76 -13.79 16.12
N VAL A 52 15.87 -13.10 17.26
CA VAL A 52 16.33 -11.72 17.31
C VAL A 52 17.79 -11.62 16.83
N PHE A 53 18.68 -12.51 17.29
CA PHE A 53 20.08 -12.55 16.85
C PHE A 53 20.21 -12.86 15.36
N VAL A 54 19.40 -13.78 14.83
CA VAL A 54 19.36 -14.07 13.38
C VAL A 54 18.88 -12.82 12.61
N GLY A 55 17.87 -12.11 13.11
CA GLY A 55 17.41 -10.85 12.51
C GLY A 55 18.48 -9.77 12.48
N ILE A 56 19.24 -9.62 13.57
CA ILE A 56 20.37 -8.67 13.64
C ILE A 56 21.46 -9.05 12.63
N ALA A 57 21.85 -10.32 12.57
CA ALA A 57 22.86 -10.80 11.59
C ALA A 57 22.41 -10.56 10.16
N MET A 58 21.13 -10.81 9.84
CA MET A 58 20.56 -10.53 8.53
C MET A 58 20.55 -9.02 8.23
N GLY A 59 20.20 -8.19 9.19
CA GLY A 59 20.25 -6.73 9.05
C GLY A 59 21.67 -6.22 8.71
N ILE A 60 22.68 -6.72 9.43
CA ILE A 60 24.09 -6.40 9.18
C ILE A 60 24.49 -6.84 7.76
N SER A 61 24.09 -8.05 7.34
CA SER A 61 24.36 -8.56 5.99
C SER A 61 23.76 -7.68 4.90
N LEU A 62 22.53 -7.20 5.07
CA LEU A 62 21.88 -6.28 4.14
C LEU A 62 22.59 -4.91 4.05
N ILE A 63 23.11 -4.40 5.15
CA ILE A 63 23.90 -3.17 5.17
C ILE A 63 25.23 -3.37 4.44
N LEU A 64 25.91 -4.50 4.63
CA LEU A 64 27.17 -4.84 3.94
C LEU A 64 26.99 -4.94 2.42
N ILE A 65 25.87 -5.49 1.96
CA ILE A 65 25.50 -5.56 0.54
C ILE A 65 25.05 -4.18 -0.02
N ARG A 66 25.00 -3.16 0.82
CA ARG A 66 24.56 -1.78 0.48
C ARG A 66 23.13 -1.71 -0.03
N VAL A 67 22.22 -2.48 0.55
CA VAL A 67 20.78 -2.34 0.29
C VAL A 67 20.34 -0.95 0.75
N ARG A 68 19.64 -0.22 -0.13
CA ARG A 68 19.21 1.18 0.13
C ARG A 68 18.36 1.33 1.39
N SER A 69 17.57 0.33 1.75
CA SER A 69 16.70 0.36 2.92
C SER A 69 16.48 -1.05 3.48
N PRO A 70 17.28 -1.49 4.47
CA PRO A 70 17.08 -2.77 5.15
C PRO A 70 15.72 -2.88 5.84
N MET A 71 15.18 -1.75 6.31
CA MET A 71 13.85 -1.70 6.94
C MET A 71 12.73 -2.09 5.96
N LEU A 72 12.75 -1.58 4.73
CA LEU A 72 11.77 -1.93 3.70
C LEU A 72 11.82 -3.41 3.34
N PHE A 73 13.02 -4.00 3.31
CA PHE A 73 13.20 -5.43 3.08
C PHE A 73 12.52 -6.26 4.19
N SER A 74 12.77 -5.90 5.46
CA SER A 74 12.17 -6.59 6.60
C SER A 74 10.65 -6.48 6.64
N VAL A 75 10.11 -5.29 6.36
CA VAL A 75 8.65 -5.07 6.24
C VAL A 75 8.07 -5.88 5.08
N GLY A 76 8.78 -5.94 3.95
CA GLY A 76 8.35 -6.73 2.78
C GLY A 76 8.25 -8.23 3.06
N MET A 77 9.13 -8.78 3.90
CA MET A 77 9.05 -10.19 4.32
C MET A 77 7.82 -10.49 5.20
N TYR A 78 7.38 -9.51 5.96
CA TYR A 78 6.24 -9.67 6.87
C TYR A 78 4.88 -9.48 6.17
N LEU A 79 4.86 -8.77 5.05
CA LEU A 79 3.62 -8.48 4.32
C LEU A 79 3.10 -9.73 3.57
N PRO A 80 1.76 -9.85 3.42
CA PRO A 80 1.17 -10.88 2.57
C PRO A 80 1.72 -10.83 1.13
N LEU A 81 1.86 -12.00 0.50
CA LEU A 81 2.43 -12.13 -0.84
C LEU A 81 1.78 -11.21 -1.88
N GLY A 82 0.46 -11.02 -1.80
CA GLY A 82 -0.26 -10.13 -2.73
C GLY A 82 0.23 -8.68 -2.64
N THR A 83 0.43 -8.15 -1.43
CA THR A 83 0.94 -6.79 -1.21
C THR A 83 2.40 -6.66 -1.66
N THR A 84 3.22 -7.66 -1.35
CA THR A 84 4.64 -7.69 -1.76
C THR A 84 4.76 -7.74 -3.29
N PHE A 85 3.89 -8.50 -3.96
CA PHE A 85 3.84 -8.54 -5.42
C PHE A 85 3.44 -7.20 -6.03
N ALA A 86 2.46 -6.50 -5.44
CA ALA A 86 2.08 -5.15 -5.88
C ALA A 86 3.24 -4.14 -5.74
N ILE A 87 4.00 -4.21 -4.63
CA ILE A 87 5.20 -3.38 -4.43
C ILE A 87 6.26 -3.70 -5.50
N PHE A 88 6.47 -4.98 -5.81
CA PHE A 88 7.37 -5.39 -6.88
C PHE A 88 6.96 -4.82 -8.24
N CYS A 89 5.68 -4.91 -8.61
CA CYS A 89 5.14 -4.29 -9.83
C CYS A 89 5.38 -2.78 -9.86
N GLY A 90 5.15 -2.09 -8.73
CA GLY A 90 5.47 -0.66 -8.61
C GLY A 90 6.95 -0.35 -8.83
N GLY A 91 7.84 -1.18 -8.31
CA GLY A 91 9.29 -1.09 -8.54
C GLY A 91 9.67 -1.27 -10.02
N VAL A 92 9.04 -2.22 -10.71
CA VAL A 92 9.23 -2.42 -12.16
C VAL A 92 8.78 -1.20 -12.96
N ILE A 93 7.60 -0.63 -12.63
CA ILE A 93 7.08 0.58 -13.27
C ILE A 93 8.07 1.75 -13.08
N ARG A 94 8.58 1.94 -11.87
CA ARG A 94 9.61 2.95 -11.59
C ARG A 94 10.87 2.70 -12.43
N GLY A 95 11.35 1.47 -12.51
CA GLY A 95 12.51 1.11 -13.32
C GLY A 95 12.32 1.42 -14.81
N VAL A 96 11.11 1.21 -15.34
CA VAL A 96 10.75 1.60 -16.71
C VAL A 96 10.79 3.11 -16.89
N VAL A 97 10.21 3.87 -15.96
CA VAL A 97 10.24 5.35 -16.00
C VAL A 97 11.69 5.86 -15.94
N ASP A 98 12.52 5.32 -15.05
CA ASP A 98 13.92 5.69 -14.92
C ASP A 98 14.72 5.38 -16.20
N LYS A 99 14.47 4.24 -16.82
CA LYS A 99 15.10 3.86 -18.10
C LYS A 99 14.70 4.80 -19.23
N ILE A 100 13.41 5.14 -19.34
CA ILE A 100 12.92 6.10 -20.36
C ILE A 100 13.52 7.49 -20.11
N ARG A 101 13.57 7.93 -18.85
CA ARG A 101 14.16 9.20 -18.41
C ARG A 101 15.64 9.31 -18.84
N ASP A 102 16.40 8.24 -18.57
CA ASP A 102 17.82 8.23 -18.88
C ASP A 102 18.08 8.13 -20.39
N HIS A 103 17.22 7.43 -21.13
CA HIS A 103 17.32 7.35 -22.60
C HIS A 103 16.99 8.67 -23.29
N ARG A 104 16.11 9.51 -22.67
CA ARG A 104 15.77 10.85 -23.18
C ARG A 104 16.82 11.92 -22.86
N GLY A 105 17.87 11.59 -22.11
CA GLY A 105 18.97 12.50 -21.80
C GLY A 105 18.57 13.68 -20.91
N TYR A 106 17.60 13.52 -20.01
CA TYR A 106 17.12 14.57 -19.16
C TYR A 106 18.20 15.13 -18.23
N ASN A 107 18.21 16.47 -18.04
CA ASN A 107 19.07 17.18 -17.10
C ASN A 107 18.75 16.79 -15.64
N ALA A 108 19.66 17.10 -14.71
CA ALA A 108 19.47 16.81 -13.29
C ALA A 108 18.19 17.46 -12.72
N ALA A 109 17.84 18.68 -13.15
CA ALA A 109 16.62 19.38 -12.76
C ALA A 109 15.36 18.68 -13.28
N GLN A 110 15.36 18.22 -14.52
CA GLN A 110 14.26 17.45 -15.11
C GLN A 110 14.09 16.09 -14.41
N LYS A 111 15.19 15.41 -14.09
CA LYS A 111 15.16 14.15 -13.33
C LYS A 111 14.52 14.32 -11.97
N ALA A 112 14.86 15.38 -11.24
CA ALA A 112 14.26 15.71 -9.95
C ALA A 112 12.74 16.01 -10.08
N ARG A 113 12.32 16.71 -11.13
CA ARG A 113 10.91 17.00 -11.39
C ARG A 113 10.10 15.74 -11.69
N VAL A 114 10.63 14.86 -12.53
CA VAL A 114 9.99 13.56 -12.82
C VAL A 114 9.86 12.72 -11.56
N GLU A 115 10.90 12.66 -10.73
CA GLU A 115 10.85 11.92 -9.47
C GLU A 115 9.83 12.50 -8.49
N ASN A 116 9.82 13.81 -8.29
CA ASN A 116 8.83 14.49 -7.45
C ASN A 116 7.40 14.28 -7.96
N ALA A 117 7.18 14.42 -9.27
CA ALA A 117 5.86 14.18 -9.84
C ALA A 117 5.40 12.72 -9.67
N GLY A 118 6.31 11.76 -9.77
CA GLY A 118 6.04 10.35 -9.52
C GLY A 118 5.67 10.08 -8.06
N VAL A 119 6.43 10.64 -7.13
CA VAL A 119 6.16 10.53 -5.68
C VAL A 119 4.82 11.18 -5.32
N LEU A 120 4.54 12.39 -5.84
CA LEU A 120 3.26 13.08 -5.60
C LEU A 120 2.07 12.32 -6.18
N ALA A 121 2.20 11.75 -7.38
CA ALA A 121 1.15 10.94 -7.99
C ALA A 121 0.88 9.67 -7.16
N ALA A 122 1.93 8.96 -6.74
CA ALA A 122 1.80 7.75 -5.94
C ALA A 122 1.21 8.05 -4.54
N SER A 123 1.70 9.09 -3.86
CA SER A 123 1.17 9.50 -2.55
C SER A 123 -0.28 9.97 -2.63
N GLY A 124 -0.64 10.67 -3.72
CA GLY A 124 -2.03 11.07 -3.98
C GLY A 124 -2.97 9.87 -4.18
N LEU A 125 -2.52 8.81 -4.86
CA LEU A 125 -3.28 7.57 -5.00
C LEU A 125 -3.47 6.86 -3.65
N ILE A 126 -2.43 6.77 -2.82
CA ILE A 126 -2.51 6.17 -1.48
C ILE A 126 -3.48 6.96 -0.59
N ALA A 127 -3.35 8.28 -0.57
CA ALA A 127 -4.28 9.13 0.18
C ALA A 127 -5.72 9.03 -0.35
N GLY A 128 -5.88 8.98 -1.68
CA GLY A 128 -7.18 8.82 -2.33
C GLY A 128 -7.85 7.49 -1.97
N GLU A 129 -7.12 6.39 -1.97
CA GLU A 129 -7.62 5.09 -1.54
C GLU A 129 -8.11 5.12 -0.08
N ALA A 130 -7.33 5.70 0.82
CA ALA A 130 -7.70 5.83 2.22
C ALA A 130 -8.97 6.66 2.42
N LEU A 131 -9.11 7.77 1.69
CA LEU A 131 -10.32 8.62 1.74
C LEU A 131 -11.56 7.92 1.20
N VAL A 132 -11.43 7.26 0.05
CA VAL A 132 -12.53 6.48 -0.55
C VAL A 132 -12.92 5.31 0.36
N GLY A 133 -11.94 4.61 0.93
CA GLY A 133 -12.20 3.55 1.91
C GLY A 133 -12.98 4.05 3.13
N LEU A 134 -12.61 5.23 3.65
CA LEU A 134 -13.32 5.86 4.76
C LEU A 134 -14.76 6.26 4.38
N LEU A 135 -14.96 6.80 3.18
CA LEU A 135 -16.29 7.15 2.67
C LEU A 135 -17.17 5.90 2.52
N ILE A 136 -16.64 4.83 1.94
CA ILE A 136 -17.37 3.56 1.80
C ILE A 136 -17.72 3.00 3.18
N ALA A 137 -16.77 2.99 4.13
CA ALA A 137 -17.02 2.54 5.49
C ALA A 137 -18.11 3.38 6.18
N GLY A 138 -18.11 4.70 5.99
CA GLY A 138 -19.15 5.60 6.48
C GLY A 138 -20.53 5.31 5.90
N VAL A 139 -20.61 5.07 4.59
CA VAL A 139 -21.86 4.70 3.91
C VAL A 139 -22.37 3.35 4.40
N VAL A 140 -21.50 2.35 4.52
CA VAL A 140 -21.85 1.01 5.03
C VAL A 140 -22.36 1.10 6.47
N TYR A 141 -21.73 1.91 7.32
CA TYR A 141 -22.16 2.15 8.70
C TYR A 141 -23.53 2.85 8.77
N ALA A 142 -23.75 3.91 7.98
CA ALA A 142 -25.01 4.61 7.91
C ALA A 142 -26.17 3.70 7.43
N ARG A 143 -25.86 2.72 6.59
CA ARG A 143 -26.84 1.69 6.14
C ARG A 143 -27.20 0.71 7.23
N ALA A 144 -26.27 0.33 8.10
CA ALA A 144 -26.53 -0.58 9.22
C ALA A 144 -27.52 0.04 10.23
N SER A 145 -27.63 1.36 10.27
CA SER A 145 -28.53 2.09 11.20
C SER A 145 -29.91 2.40 10.63
N HIS A 146 -30.10 2.44 9.31
CA HIS A 146 -31.41 2.69 8.68
C HIS A 146 -31.51 2.00 7.33
N ALA A 147 -32.71 1.46 7.03
CA ALA A 147 -33.07 0.80 5.77
C ALA A 147 -32.96 1.75 4.55
N PHE A 148 -31.75 2.11 4.19
CA PHE A 148 -31.49 2.82 2.94
C PHE A 148 -31.21 1.81 1.80
N TRP A 149 -31.98 1.94 0.76
CA TRP A 149 -32.15 1.08 -0.40
C TRP A 149 -30.81 0.62 -1.07
N THR A 150 -30.64 -0.59 -1.21
CA THR A 150 -30.10 -1.61 -2.13
C THR A 150 -29.25 -1.16 -3.34
N TRP A 151 -28.19 -0.37 -3.12
CA TRP A 151 -27.11 -0.27 -4.12
C TRP A 151 -26.45 -1.64 -4.41
N ARG A 152 -26.54 -2.56 -3.45
CA ARG A 152 -26.03 -3.92 -3.60
C ARG A 152 -26.76 -4.69 -4.69
N ASP A 153 -28.07 -4.50 -4.86
CA ASP A 153 -28.87 -5.20 -5.86
C ASP A 153 -28.61 -4.65 -7.27
N LEU A 154 -28.22 -3.38 -7.40
CA LEU A 154 -27.77 -2.80 -8.65
C LEU A 154 -26.41 -3.36 -9.12
N PHE A 155 -25.51 -3.67 -8.19
CA PHE A 155 -24.18 -4.22 -8.49
C PHE A 155 -24.15 -5.77 -8.44
N GLN A 156 -25.18 -6.43 -7.96
CA GLN A 156 -25.26 -7.88 -7.83
C GLN A 156 -25.89 -8.56 -9.06
N SER A 157 -26.00 -7.85 -10.19
CA SER A 157 -26.39 -8.49 -11.45
C SER A 157 -25.24 -9.41 -11.91
N ARG A 158 -25.58 -10.68 -12.21
CA ARG A 158 -24.61 -11.69 -12.70
C ARG A 158 -23.79 -11.21 -13.91
N ALA A 159 -24.33 -10.30 -14.70
CA ALA A 159 -23.65 -9.69 -15.82
C ALA A 159 -22.45 -8.80 -15.36
N LEU A 160 -22.57 -8.11 -14.24
CA LEU A 160 -21.50 -7.30 -13.68
C LEU A 160 -20.40 -8.16 -13.03
N GLU A 161 -20.74 -9.26 -12.37
CA GLU A 161 -19.75 -10.17 -11.80
C GLU A 161 -18.78 -10.74 -12.85
N SER A 162 -19.26 -11.04 -14.06
CA SER A 162 -18.40 -11.51 -15.15
C SER A 162 -17.53 -10.41 -15.76
N LEU A 163 -17.93 -9.13 -15.63
CA LEU A 163 -17.19 -7.98 -16.16
C LEU A 163 -16.15 -7.43 -15.16
N VAL A 164 -16.33 -7.65 -13.85
CA VAL A 164 -15.42 -7.13 -12.80
C VAL A 164 -13.96 -7.48 -13.05
N PRO A 165 -13.57 -8.74 -13.36
CA PRO A 165 -12.16 -9.06 -13.61
C PRO A 165 -11.59 -8.32 -14.82
N TRP A 166 -12.36 -8.13 -15.87
CA TRP A 166 -11.93 -7.37 -17.05
C TRP A 166 -11.81 -5.87 -16.74
N MET A 167 -12.75 -5.31 -16.00
CA MET A 167 -12.70 -3.92 -15.57
C MET A 167 -11.50 -3.67 -14.66
N SER A 168 -11.15 -4.60 -13.77
CA SER A 168 -9.97 -4.47 -12.91
C SER A 168 -8.67 -4.49 -13.69
N ILE A 169 -8.57 -5.32 -14.73
CA ILE A 169 -7.40 -5.35 -15.62
C ILE A 169 -7.27 -4.04 -16.39
N VAL A 170 -8.38 -3.52 -16.92
CA VAL A 170 -8.39 -2.22 -17.62
C VAL A 170 -8.02 -1.09 -16.68
N ALA A 171 -8.58 -1.07 -15.46
CA ALA A 171 -8.22 -0.07 -14.44
C ALA A 171 -6.74 -0.15 -14.06
N ALA A 172 -6.20 -1.36 -13.88
CA ALA A 172 -4.77 -1.55 -13.62
C ALA A 172 -3.91 -1.04 -14.77
N ALA A 173 -4.28 -1.33 -16.02
CA ALA A 173 -3.56 -0.84 -17.20
C ALA A 173 -3.59 0.71 -17.30
N VAL A 174 -4.73 1.33 -17.01
CA VAL A 174 -4.87 2.78 -16.95
C VAL A 174 -4.00 3.38 -15.83
N LEU A 175 -3.96 2.76 -14.66
CA LEU A 175 -3.10 3.19 -13.55
C LEU A 175 -1.61 3.10 -13.91
N VAL A 176 -1.19 2.00 -14.52
CA VAL A 176 0.20 1.84 -14.99
C VAL A 176 0.54 2.92 -16.01
N TRP A 177 -0.34 3.13 -16.98
CA TRP A 177 -0.16 4.19 -17.98
C TRP A 177 -0.09 5.59 -17.34
N TYR A 178 -0.97 5.87 -16.38
CA TYR A 178 -0.99 7.14 -15.63
C TYR A 178 0.32 7.36 -14.87
N LEU A 179 0.80 6.34 -14.12
CA LEU A 179 2.04 6.39 -13.35
C LEU A 179 3.29 6.54 -14.20
N ILE A 180 3.25 6.15 -15.48
CA ILE A 180 4.34 6.36 -16.44
C ILE A 180 4.20 7.71 -17.13
N ALA A 181 3.01 8.03 -17.62
CA ALA A 181 2.78 9.20 -18.46
C ALA A 181 2.85 10.53 -17.69
N VAL A 182 2.29 10.59 -16.48
CA VAL A 182 2.22 11.84 -15.71
C VAL A 182 3.59 12.33 -15.26
N PRO A 183 4.48 11.51 -14.68
CA PRO A 183 5.82 11.97 -14.33
C PRO A 183 6.61 12.43 -15.55
N LEU A 184 6.56 11.69 -16.66
CA LEU A 184 7.29 12.03 -17.87
C LEU A 184 6.79 13.31 -18.54
N ARG A 185 5.49 13.61 -18.46
CA ARG A 185 4.91 14.89 -18.97
C ARG A 185 5.29 16.08 -18.09
N LYS A 186 5.54 15.85 -16.81
CA LYS A 186 5.94 16.89 -15.84
C LYS A 186 7.46 17.15 -15.83
N ALA A 187 8.20 16.59 -16.75
CA ALA A 187 9.64 16.85 -16.90
C ALA A 187 9.93 18.35 -17.14
N GLY A 188 9.02 19.08 -17.85
CA GLY A 188 9.16 20.50 -18.15
C GLY A 188 10.36 20.81 -19.06
N ASP A 189 10.62 22.10 -19.27
CA ASP A 189 11.74 22.56 -20.09
C ASP A 189 13.09 22.43 -19.38
N ALA A 190 14.17 22.36 -20.16
CA ALA A 190 15.53 22.15 -19.64
C ALA A 190 16.02 23.33 -18.75
N ASP A 191 15.51 24.54 -19.02
CA ASP A 191 15.93 25.79 -18.35
C ASP A 191 15.15 26.09 -17.05
N GLU A 192 14.07 25.35 -16.77
CA GLU A 192 13.32 25.55 -15.52
C GLU A 192 14.11 25.07 -14.29
N PRO A 193 14.10 25.85 -13.19
CA PRO A 193 14.82 25.48 -11.97
C PRO A 193 14.24 24.19 -11.39
N ALA A 194 15.12 23.39 -10.77
CA ALA A 194 14.69 22.23 -10.02
C ALA A 194 13.73 22.66 -8.89
N PRO A 195 12.62 21.92 -8.64
CA PRO A 195 11.79 22.21 -7.50
C PRO A 195 12.61 22.09 -6.23
N PRO A 196 12.32 22.92 -5.18
CA PRO A 196 12.97 22.74 -3.88
C PRO A 196 12.75 21.31 -3.47
N THR A 197 13.84 20.59 -3.40
CA THR A 197 13.89 19.14 -3.33
C THR A 197 13.13 18.60 -2.13
N ALA A 198 12.20 17.70 -2.38
CA ALA A 198 12.08 16.53 -1.52
C ALA A 198 13.32 15.63 -1.75
N VAL A 199 14.51 16.17 -1.49
CA VAL A 199 15.73 15.39 -1.36
C VAL A 199 15.73 14.86 0.06
N MET A 200 15.32 13.62 0.21
CA MET A 200 15.76 12.76 1.30
C MET A 200 16.20 11.43 0.73
#